data_213b7a019f56555aee8aeb15a32eb28d
#
_entry.id   213b7a019f56555aee8aeb15a32eb28d
#
_cell.length_a   1.000
_cell.length_b   1.000
_cell.length_c   1.000
_cell.angle_alpha   90.00
_cell.angle_beta   90.00
_cell.angle_gamma   90.00
#
_symmetry.space_group_name_H-M   'P 1'
#
loop_
_entity.id
_entity.type
_entity.pdbx_description
1 polymer ?
#
loop_
_entity_poly.entity_id
_entity_poly.type
_entity_poly.pdbx_seq_one_letter_code
_entity_poly.pdbx_strand_id
1 'polypeptide(L)'
;MDRRLVSALILIVAAIISISLYITLMPRQTQAARVVVYAYNDRVTGIDPSIEDDTGLVVLGLVYEPLLYYNPVKNEFKPALAVNWSSNEDGTEWVFHLRRGVKFHDGTPFNATAVKISVERARDIYRETGRGLGYIWDAVEEVQVVDEYTVRFKLSYPQRLDIIAAASYAAYIFSPSALVKSGASSPMDRALEEWFNTGNEAGTGPYMITYYRPDSEIRLRKFNEWWGWSIVNNPDAPDEVVIRIVTEPQSQYNGLIAGEIDVASSVPRDNIADLVKKGFKVFNLTTFHNYIMFFNVKRYPTNITEFRKAILHMINLDEAVALAMKGYAVKGSGVVPHGFPGHVDGLSYRYDKEEALKYLNESGVRTPVSIEILYQVDYEELKIFAEYLQSRLREIGVNLILKPQPWSQLKDTAKGVWENPESTPHIIIADWWPTIPSPYDYLYSMFHSDSKEWNFAGFEDPEFDELIDSAFEVEGSNYTHALLLYKDAQEKLFNEAIAVNLWDEIKPFIYSGRIEIPEEAMNPLYMYVISFQYVKVKT
;
A
#
# COMPACT_ATOMS: atom_id res chain seq x y z
N MET A 1 -1.47 78.69 -18.06
CA MET A 1 -2.05 77.37 -18.33
C MET A 1 -3.55 77.52 -18.50
N ASP A 2 -4.06 77.04 -19.60
CA ASP A 2 -5.47 77.23 -19.93
C ASP A 2 -6.38 76.54 -18.91
N ARG A 3 -7.33 77.31 -18.29
CA ARG A 3 -8.26 76.77 -17.28
C ARG A 3 -9.03 75.52 -17.76
N ARG A 4 -9.25 75.42 -19.04
CA ARG A 4 -9.92 74.27 -19.68
C ARG A 4 -9.06 73.00 -19.64
N LEU A 5 -7.72 73.11 -19.80
CA LEU A 5 -6.77 72.02 -19.70
C LEU A 5 -6.64 71.51 -18.27
N VAL A 6 -6.65 72.39 -17.26
CA VAL A 6 -6.60 72.01 -15.83
C VAL A 6 -7.87 71.27 -15.42
N SER A 7 -9.06 71.73 -15.88
CA SER A 7 -10.32 71.03 -15.56
C SER A 7 -10.43 69.67 -16.23
N ALA A 8 -9.94 69.51 -17.48
CA ALA A 8 -9.88 68.20 -18.13
C ALA A 8 -8.94 67.21 -17.42
N LEU A 9 -7.79 67.70 -16.93
CA LEU A 9 -6.84 66.85 -16.20
C LEU A 9 -7.41 66.38 -14.85
N ILE A 10 -8.14 67.25 -14.12
CA ILE A 10 -8.82 66.90 -12.86
C ILE A 10 -9.89 65.82 -13.09
N LEU A 11 -10.68 65.92 -14.18
CA LEU A 11 -11.71 64.96 -14.53
C LEU A 11 -11.11 63.60 -14.91
N ILE A 12 -9.97 63.57 -15.62
CA ILE A 12 -9.27 62.33 -15.97
C ILE A 12 -8.70 61.66 -14.70
N VAL A 13 -8.07 62.42 -13.80
CA VAL A 13 -7.55 61.88 -12.53
C VAL A 13 -8.67 61.35 -11.65
N ALA A 14 -9.80 62.07 -11.55
CA ALA A 14 -10.97 61.59 -10.80
C ALA A 14 -11.57 60.31 -11.39
N ALA A 15 -11.64 60.21 -12.73
CA ALA A 15 -12.09 58.99 -13.41
C ALA A 15 -11.16 57.79 -13.16
N ILE A 16 -9.83 58.00 -13.21
CA ILE A 16 -8.82 56.96 -12.91
C ILE A 16 -8.94 56.51 -11.46
N ILE A 17 -9.09 57.44 -10.50
CA ILE A 17 -9.28 57.11 -9.09
C ILE A 17 -10.58 56.31 -8.87
N SER A 18 -11.68 56.72 -9.54
CA SER A 18 -12.97 56.04 -9.44
C SER A 18 -12.92 54.62 -10.02
N ILE A 19 -12.24 54.44 -11.16
CA ILE A 19 -12.05 53.13 -11.80
C ILE A 19 -11.14 52.25 -10.89
N SER A 20 -10.07 52.81 -10.33
CA SER A 20 -9.18 52.08 -9.42
C SER A 20 -9.92 51.67 -8.15
N LEU A 21 -10.77 52.56 -7.60
CA LEU A 21 -11.59 52.24 -6.41
C LEU A 21 -12.66 51.20 -6.73
N TYR A 22 -13.29 51.28 -7.93
CA TYR A 22 -14.26 50.29 -8.39
C TYR A 22 -13.63 48.91 -8.58
N ILE A 23 -12.43 48.82 -9.15
CA ILE A 23 -11.68 47.57 -9.31
C ILE A 23 -11.26 46.96 -7.94
N THR A 24 -10.88 47.81 -6.96
CA THR A 24 -10.52 47.38 -5.59
C THR A 24 -11.73 47.01 -4.74
N LEU A 25 -12.90 47.59 -5.03
CA LEU A 25 -14.17 47.33 -4.33
C LEU A 25 -15.02 46.23 -4.99
N MET A 26 -14.69 45.80 -6.21
CA MET A 26 -15.35 44.62 -6.78
C MET A 26 -15.08 43.42 -5.84
N PRO A 27 -16.16 42.76 -5.37
CA PRO A 27 -15.96 41.51 -4.65
C PRO A 27 -15.20 40.61 -5.61
N ARG A 28 -13.96 40.23 -5.25
CA ARG A 28 -13.30 39.14 -5.94
C ARG A 28 -14.30 38.00 -5.90
N GLN A 29 -14.78 37.55 -7.07
CA GLN A 29 -15.48 36.29 -7.13
C GLN A 29 -14.53 35.27 -6.53
N THR A 30 -14.77 34.89 -5.27
CA THR A 30 -14.11 33.75 -4.68
C THR A 30 -14.58 32.56 -5.50
N GLN A 31 -13.71 32.05 -6.37
CA GLN A 31 -13.97 30.82 -7.08
C GLN A 31 -14.37 29.79 -6.03
N ALA A 32 -15.49 29.12 -6.23
CA ALA A 32 -15.93 28.08 -5.30
C ALA A 32 -14.79 27.08 -5.11
N ALA A 33 -14.52 26.71 -3.86
CA ALA A 33 -13.45 25.76 -3.54
C ALA A 33 -13.69 24.44 -4.29
N ARG A 34 -12.64 23.93 -4.91
CA ARG A 34 -12.66 22.65 -5.61
C ARG A 34 -12.54 21.54 -4.57
N VAL A 35 -13.68 21.03 -4.14
CA VAL A 35 -13.76 19.93 -3.17
C VAL A 35 -13.93 18.61 -3.91
N VAL A 36 -13.16 17.60 -3.54
CA VAL A 36 -13.31 16.22 -4.01
C VAL A 36 -13.65 15.32 -2.83
N VAL A 37 -14.72 14.54 -2.96
CA VAL A 37 -15.16 13.56 -1.96
C VAL A 37 -14.73 12.17 -2.41
N TYR A 38 -13.81 11.58 -1.68
CA TYR A 38 -13.33 10.21 -1.86
C TYR A 38 -13.98 9.30 -0.81
N ALA A 39 -14.82 8.37 -1.26
CA ALA A 39 -15.40 7.35 -0.40
C ALA A 39 -14.39 6.20 -0.23
N TYR A 40 -13.91 6.04 0.98
CA TYR A 40 -13.01 4.97 1.39
C TYR A 40 -13.78 3.86 2.08
N ASN A 41 -13.44 2.61 1.78
CA ASN A 41 -14.24 1.45 2.19
C ASN A 41 -13.83 0.86 3.55
N ASP A 42 -12.89 1.49 4.26
CA ASP A 42 -12.49 1.05 5.59
C ASP A 42 -12.32 2.25 6.53
N ARG A 43 -12.30 1.99 7.84
CA ARG A 43 -11.95 2.99 8.85
C ARG A 43 -10.44 3.25 8.82
N VAL A 44 -10.02 4.42 9.27
CA VAL A 44 -8.60 4.74 9.43
C VAL A 44 -8.13 4.26 10.81
N THR A 45 -7.18 3.32 10.84
CA THR A 45 -6.69 2.70 12.07
C THR A 45 -5.81 3.62 12.90
N GLY A 46 -5.00 4.46 12.24
CA GLY A 46 -4.12 5.44 12.86
C GLY A 46 -3.52 6.39 11.83
N ILE A 47 -2.79 7.40 12.30
CA ILE A 47 -2.04 8.34 11.45
C ILE A 47 -0.67 8.70 12.02
N ASP A 48 -0.14 7.88 12.92
CA ASP A 48 1.25 8.02 13.35
C ASP A 48 2.19 7.50 12.25
N PRO A 49 3.03 8.37 11.63
CA PRO A 49 3.83 8.01 10.46
C PRO A 49 4.92 6.95 10.73
N SER A 50 5.18 6.63 12.00
CA SER A 50 6.20 5.65 12.40
C SER A 50 5.62 4.28 12.80
N ILE A 51 4.31 4.20 13.06
CA ILE A 51 3.67 3.01 13.65
C ILE A 51 2.54 2.47 12.76
N GLU A 52 1.86 3.36 12.02
CA GLU A 52 0.75 2.96 11.16
C GLU A 52 1.22 1.92 10.13
N ASP A 53 0.47 0.82 10.02
CA ASP A 53 0.83 -0.35 9.21
C ASP A 53 -0.36 -0.93 8.42
N ASP A 54 -1.48 -0.19 8.33
CA ASP A 54 -2.72 -0.65 7.70
C ASP A 54 -3.44 0.49 6.95
N THR A 55 -4.67 0.76 7.29
CA THR A 55 -5.63 1.60 6.54
C THR A 55 -5.37 3.11 6.65
N GLY A 56 -4.55 3.55 7.58
CA GLY A 56 -4.13 4.95 7.72
C GLY A 56 -3.30 5.48 6.57
N LEU A 57 -2.76 4.60 5.73
CA LEU A 57 -1.96 4.96 4.56
C LEU A 57 -2.70 5.94 3.63
N VAL A 58 -4.03 5.82 3.50
CA VAL A 58 -4.87 6.72 2.69
C VAL A 58 -4.73 8.19 3.08
N VAL A 59 -4.40 8.47 4.34
CA VAL A 59 -4.13 9.81 4.88
C VAL A 59 -2.65 10.12 4.84
N LEU A 60 -1.80 9.18 5.31
CA LEU A 60 -0.36 9.38 5.40
C LEU A 60 0.27 9.75 4.06
N GLY A 61 -0.11 9.09 2.97
CA GLY A 61 0.40 9.35 1.63
C GLY A 61 0.03 10.73 1.04
N LEU A 62 -0.88 11.48 1.69
CA LEU A 62 -1.25 12.85 1.31
C LEU A 62 -0.60 13.90 2.22
N VAL A 63 -0.29 13.53 3.44
CA VAL A 63 0.18 14.43 4.51
C VAL A 63 1.70 14.39 4.66
N TYR A 64 2.30 13.23 4.49
CA TYR A 64 3.73 13.01 4.67
C TYR A 64 4.42 12.62 3.38
N GLU A 65 5.74 12.77 3.36
CA GLU A 65 6.58 12.36 2.23
C GLU A 65 7.77 11.53 2.73
N PRO A 66 8.17 10.47 1.97
CA PRO A 66 9.40 9.73 2.20
C PRO A 66 10.60 10.47 1.59
N LEU A 67 11.80 9.90 1.73
CA LEU A 67 12.99 10.45 1.05
C LEU A 67 12.92 10.25 -0.47
N LEU A 68 12.40 9.12 -0.92
CA LEU A 68 12.26 8.76 -2.33
C LEU A 68 10.85 8.24 -2.60
N TYR A 69 10.40 8.31 -3.87
CA TYR A 69 9.24 7.59 -4.37
C TYR A 69 9.68 6.46 -5.30
N TYR A 70 9.00 5.33 -5.26
CA TYR A 70 9.16 4.28 -6.24
C TYR A 70 8.19 4.48 -7.41
N ASN A 71 8.71 4.35 -8.63
CA ASN A 71 7.92 4.34 -9.86
C ASN A 71 7.78 2.91 -10.38
N PRO A 72 6.64 2.26 -10.21
CA PRO A 72 6.47 0.85 -10.59
C PRO A 72 6.50 0.63 -12.11
N VAL A 73 6.04 1.61 -12.91
CA VAL A 73 6.01 1.49 -14.37
C VAL A 73 7.42 1.42 -14.97
N LYS A 74 8.37 2.16 -14.38
CA LYS A 74 9.75 2.20 -14.85
C LYS A 74 10.71 1.37 -14.00
N ASN A 75 10.22 0.80 -12.89
CA ASN A 75 11.03 0.13 -11.88
C ASN A 75 12.22 1.01 -11.45
N GLU A 76 11.96 2.26 -11.10
CA GLU A 76 12.98 3.25 -10.73
C GLU A 76 12.55 4.09 -9.52
N PHE A 77 13.54 4.61 -8.79
CA PHE A 77 13.30 5.54 -7.69
C PHE A 77 13.32 6.98 -8.21
N LYS A 78 12.39 7.80 -7.70
CA LYS A 78 12.29 9.23 -8.00
C LYS A 78 12.62 10.07 -6.78
N PRO A 79 13.29 11.23 -6.95
CA PRO A 79 13.52 12.17 -5.88
C PRO A 79 12.22 12.68 -5.23
N ALA A 80 12.14 12.59 -3.89
CA ALA A 80 11.12 13.24 -3.06
C ALA A 80 11.80 14.26 -2.13
N LEU A 81 11.90 13.97 -0.82
CA LEU A 81 12.62 14.83 0.13
C LEU A 81 14.14 14.72 -0.02
N ALA A 82 14.68 13.66 -0.61
CA ALA A 82 16.05 13.61 -1.10
C ALA A 82 16.10 13.91 -2.61
N VAL A 83 17.15 14.63 -3.06
CA VAL A 83 17.36 14.99 -4.46
C VAL A 83 18.46 14.18 -5.13
N ASN A 84 19.32 13.55 -4.34
CA ASN A 84 20.37 12.66 -4.78
C ASN A 84 20.77 11.72 -3.65
N TRP A 85 21.23 10.51 -3.98
CA TRP A 85 21.72 9.52 -3.03
C TRP A 85 22.76 8.61 -3.66
N SER A 86 23.59 8.01 -2.81
CA SER A 86 24.61 7.05 -3.23
C SER A 86 24.96 6.12 -2.07
N SER A 87 25.43 4.91 -2.41
CA SER A 87 26.03 3.97 -1.47
C SER A 87 27.53 3.86 -1.70
N ASN A 88 28.25 3.33 -0.70
CA ASN A 88 29.57 2.77 -0.89
C ASN A 88 29.51 1.44 -1.69
N GLU A 89 30.68 0.88 -2.03
CA GLU A 89 30.76 -0.32 -2.89
C GLU A 89 30.12 -1.57 -2.28
N ASP A 90 30.16 -1.69 -0.96
CA ASP A 90 29.61 -2.85 -0.23
C ASP A 90 28.17 -2.66 0.26
N GLY A 91 27.54 -1.50 0.01
CA GLY A 91 26.15 -1.24 0.38
C GLY A 91 25.90 -1.02 1.90
N THR A 92 26.97 -0.83 2.69
CA THR A 92 26.89 -0.64 4.15
C THR A 92 26.87 0.83 4.59
N GLU A 93 27.12 1.75 3.69
CA GLU A 93 27.03 3.19 3.95
C GLU A 93 26.24 3.89 2.84
N TRP A 94 25.25 4.70 3.21
CA TRP A 94 24.43 5.48 2.28
C TRP A 94 24.45 6.95 2.65
N VAL A 95 24.50 7.81 1.64
CA VAL A 95 24.43 9.27 1.79
C VAL A 95 23.24 9.79 0.98
N PHE A 96 22.36 10.57 1.64
CA PHE A 96 21.26 11.26 0.98
C PHE A 96 21.47 12.77 1.08
N HIS A 97 21.36 13.45 -0.06
CA HIS A 97 21.34 14.90 -0.17
C HIS A 97 19.90 15.38 -0.22
N LEU A 98 19.53 16.19 0.76
CA LEU A 98 18.14 16.59 1.00
C LEU A 98 17.73 17.82 0.18
N ARG A 99 16.46 17.91 -0.10
CA ARG A 99 15.84 19.04 -0.80
C ARG A 99 15.83 20.27 0.10
N ARG A 100 16.32 21.38 -0.44
CA ARG A 100 16.33 22.67 0.27
C ARG A 100 15.01 23.41 0.09
N GLY A 101 14.64 24.24 1.08
CA GLY A 101 13.47 25.10 1.03
C GLY A 101 12.13 24.38 1.24
N VAL A 102 12.13 23.11 1.61
CA VAL A 102 10.94 22.38 2.04
C VAL A 102 10.51 22.86 3.42
N LYS A 103 9.20 23.05 3.59
CA LYS A 103 8.58 23.40 4.88
C LYS A 103 7.63 22.29 5.30
N PHE A 104 7.61 22.05 6.60
CA PHE A 104 6.50 21.29 7.20
C PHE A 104 5.23 22.14 7.25
N HIS A 105 4.08 21.52 7.46
CA HIS A 105 2.78 22.19 7.51
C HIS A 105 2.68 23.26 8.59
N ASP A 106 3.51 23.17 9.63
CA ASP A 106 3.61 24.17 10.69
C ASP A 106 4.56 25.33 10.38
N GLY A 107 5.14 25.36 9.18
CA GLY A 107 6.07 26.37 8.71
C GLY A 107 7.53 26.15 9.11
N THR A 108 7.85 25.14 9.94
CA THR A 108 9.23 24.81 10.29
C THR A 108 10.00 24.24 9.10
N PRO A 109 11.32 24.48 8.97
CA PRO A 109 12.10 23.98 7.85
C PRO A 109 12.39 22.48 7.98
N PHE A 110 12.32 21.75 6.87
CA PHE A 110 12.79 20.37 6.76
C PHE A 110 14.33 20.33 6.69
N ASN A 111 14.94 19.40 7.40
CA ASN A 111 16.39 19.20 7.43
C ASN A 111 16.79 17.77 7.83
N ALA A 112 18.09 17.48 7.88
CA ALA A 112 18.65 16.17 8.22
C ALA A 112 18.30 15.70 9.65
N THR A 113 18.06 16.62 10.60
CA THR A 113 17.63 16.26 11.96
C THR A 113 16.23 15.64 11.96
N ALA A 114 15.32 16.13 11.11
CA ALA A 114 13.98 15.53 10.97
C ALA A 114 14.06 14.10 10.42
N VAL A 115 14.93 13.86 9.44
CA VAL A 115 15.17 12.51 8.89
C VAL A 115 15.67 11.57 9.99
N LYS A 116 16.71 11.98 10.72
CA LYS A 116 17.27 11.20 11.83
C LYS A 116 16.20 10.81 12.84
N ILE A 117 15.44 11.77 13.34
CA ILE A 117 14.42 11.53 14.39
C ILE A 117 13.33 10.59 13.87
N SER A 118 12.86 10.78 12.63
CA SER A 118 11.77 9.98 12.06
C SER A 118 12.19 8.52 11.86
N VAL A 119 13.38 8.30 11.28
CA VAL A 119 13.89 6.95 11.02
C VAL A 119 14.23 6.22 12.33
N GLU A 120 14.98 6.87 13.23
CA GLU A 120 15.31 6.25 14.51
C GLU A 120 14.05 5.93 15.33
N ARG A 121 13.04 6.80 15.33
CA ARG A 121 11.77 6.52 16.01
C ARG A 121 11.08 5.28 15.46
N ALA A 122 10.91 5.17 14.16
CA ALA A 122 10.24 4.00 13.55
C ALA A 122 10.99 2.70 13.88
N ARG A 123 12.33 2.70 13.70
CA ARG A 123 13.21 1.57 14.01
C ARG A 123 13.12 1.18 15.49
N ASP A 124 13.28 2.14 16.39
CA ASP A 124 13.43 1.86 17.82
C ASP A 124 12.09 1.43 18.46
N ILE A 125 10.95 1.97 17.99
CA ILE A 125 9.62 1.47 18.40
C ILE A 125 9.48 0.00 18.02
N TYR A 126 9.82 -0.38 16.79
CA TYR A 126 9.74 -1.77 16.37
C TYR A 126 10.66 -2.67 17.22
N ARG A 127 11.92 -2.28 17.40
CA ARG A 127 12.89 -3.04 18.21
C ARG A 127 12.46 -3.25 19.66
N GLU A 128 11.83 -2.26 20.27
CA GLU A 128 11.41 -2.33 21.67
C GLU A 128 10.04 -3.01 21.86
N THR A 129 9.14 -2.89 20.90
CA THR A 129 7.72 -3.26 21.08
C THR A 129 7.17 -4.25 20.06
N GLY A 130 7.87 -4.48 18.94
CA GLY A 130 7.37 -5.26 17.80
C GLY A 130 6.24 -4.58 17.02
N ARG A 131 5.92 -3.29 17.28
CA ARG A 131 4.79 -2.57 16.67
C ARG A 131 5.22 -1.77 15.43
N GLY A 132 4.32 -1.70 14.45
CA GLY A 132 4.54 -1.03 13.19
C GLY A 132 5.49 -1.81 12.27
N LEU A 133 5.95 -1.16 11.21
CA LEU A 133 6.80 -1.76 10.18
C LEU A 133 8.24 -1.20 10.22
N GLY A 134 8.70 -0.75 11.39
CA GLY A 134 10.04 -0.18 11.57
C GLY A 134 11.19 -1.17 11.36
N TYR A 135 10.90 -2.48 11.25
CA TYR A 135 11.90 -3.52 10.91
C TYR A 135 12.61 -3.22 9.58
N ILE A 136 11.98 -2.50 8.67
CA ILE A 136 12.62 -2.10 7.41
C ILE A 136 13.92 -1.31 7.61
N TRP A 137 14.10 -0.69 8.78
CA TRP A 137 15.29 0.07 9.18
C TRP A 137 16.26 -0.73 10.07
N ASP A 138 16.05 -2.04 10.25
CA ASP A 138 16.85 -2.83 11.20
C ASP A 138 18.34 -2.89 10.87
N ALA A 139 18.70 -2.84 9.59
CA ALA A 139 20.11 -2.72 9.20
C ALA A 139 20.76 -1.41 9.67
N VAL A 140 19.98 -0.36 9.93
CA VAL A 140 20.51 0.95 10.28
C VAL A 140 21.01 0.97 11.72
N GLU A 141 22.34 1.04 11.88
CA GLU A 141 23.00 1.22 13.19
C GLU A 141 23.00 2.69 13.61
N GLU A 142 23.38 3.59 12.69
CA GLU A 142 23.55 5.02 12.96
C GLU A 142 22.98 5.88 11.83
N VAL A 143 22.20 6.90 12.21
CA VAL A 143 21.79 8.00 11.32
C VAL A 143 22.58 9.24 11.71
N GLN A 144 23.56 9.61 10.88
CA GLN A 144 24.47 10.73 11.13
C GLN A 144 24.02 11.98 10.37
N VAL A 145 23.79 13.08 11.08
CA VAL A 145 23.61 14.41 10.48
C VAL A 145 24.99 14.95 10.11
N VAL A 146 25.34 14.92 8.80
CA VAL A 146 26.62 15.41 8.29
C VAL A 146 26.61 16.95 8.23
N ASP A 147 25.53 17.51 7.68
CA ASP A 147 25.20 18.92 7.66
C ASP A 147 23.67 19.10 7.62
N GLU A 148 23.19 20.34 7.53
CA GLU A 148 21.76 20.66 7.55
C GLU A 148 20.95 19.92 6.48
N TYR A 149 21.57 19.59 5.32
CA TYR A 149 20.91 18.96 4.16
C TYR A 149 21.62 17.70 3.66
N THR A 150 22.45 17.09 4.52
CA THR A 150 23.13 15.82 4.20
C THR A 150 23.00 14.87 5.38
N VAL A 151 22.40 13.70 5.14
CA VAL A 151 22.29 12.63 6.12
C VAL A 151 23.04 11.40 5.60
N ARG A 152 23.78 10.74 6.50
CA ARG A 152 24.50 9.50 6.26
C ARG A 152 23.92 8.41 7.14
N PHE A 153 23.71 7.24 6.54
CA PHE A 153 23.30 6.02 7.22
C PHE A 153 24.46 5.04 7.23
N LYS A 154 24.74 4.45 8.39
CA LYS A 154 25.63 3.30 8.52
C LYS A 154 24.81 2.07 8.84
N LEU A 155 25.07 0.99 8.15
CA LEU A 155 24.33 -0.26 8.23
C LEU A 155 25.20 -1.36 8.83
N SER A 156 24.58 -2.28 9.57
CA SER A 156 25.22 -3.48 10.13
C SER A 156 25.50 -4.55 9.08
N TYR A 157 24.75 -4.54 7.98
CA TYR A 157 24.92 -5.41 6.82
C TYR A 157 24.48 -4.67 5.53
N PRO A 158 24.93 -5.12 4.34
CA PRO A 158 24.55 -4.51 3.07
C PRO A 158 23.04 -4.51 2.87
N GLN A 159 22.47 -3.37 2.47
CA GLN A 159 21.04 -3.25 2.16
C GLN A 159 20.80 -2.19 1.08
N ARG A 160 19.78 -2.40 0.25
CA ARG A 160 19.23 -1.41 -0.69
C ARG A 160 18.42 -0.35 0.07
N LEU A 161 19.12 0.65 0.65
CA LEU A 161 18.44 1.68 1.46
C LEU A 161 17.56 2.62 0.61
N ASP A 162 17.75 2.70 -0.69
CA ASP A 162 16.86 3.39 -1.63
C ASP A 162 15.47 2.72 -1.69
N ILE A 163 15.40 1.39 -1.60
CA ILE A 163 14.15 0.63 -1.50
C ILE A 163 13.41 1.01 -0.21
N ILE A 164 14.12 1.00 0.90
CA ILE A 164 13.57 1.34 2.23
C ILE A 164 13.13 2.80 2.29
N ALA A 165 13.93 3.70 1.72
CA ALA A 165 13.63 5.13 1.68
C ALA A 165 12.40 5.50 0.82
N ALA A 166 11.85 4.54 0.06
CA ALA A 166 10.64 4.66 -0.74
C ALA A 166 9.50 3.74 -0.26
N ALA A 167 9.60 3.17 0.94
CA ALA A 167 8.59 2.28 1.50
C ALA A 167 7.24 2.97 1.69
N SER A 168 6.16 2.20 1.61
CA SER A 168 4.79 2.67 1.78
C SER A 168 4.44 3.00 3.24
N TYR A 169 5.16 2.39 4.18
CA TYR A 169 4.99 2.59 5.62
C TYR A 169 6.35 2.84 6.29
N ALA A 170 6.33 3.41 7.48
CA ALA A 170 7.49 3.63 8.36
C ALA A 170 8.67 4.44 7.74
N ALA A 171 8.51 4.97 6.51
CA ALA A 171 9.51 5.78 5.81
C ALA A 171 9.16 7.28 5.74
N TYR A 172 8.05 7.68 6.32
CA TYR A 172 7.57 9.06 6.31
C TYR A 172 8.32 9.94 7.30
N ILE A 173 8.64 11.17 6.85
CA ILE A 173 9.38 12.13 7.66
C ILE A 173 8.42 13.14 8.30
N PHE A 174 8.53 13.32 9.61
CA PHE A 174 7.72 14.29 10.37
C PHE A 174 8.58 15.39 11.00
N SER A 175 7.96 16.54 11.29
CA SER A 175 8.62 17.67 11.96
C SER A 175 8.96 17.34 13.41
N PRO A 176 10.21 17.56 13.85
CA PRO A 176 10.60 17.47 15.27
C PRO A 176 9.78 18.38 16.20
N SER A 177 9.10 19.40 15.66
CA SER A 177 8.21 20.27 16.45
C SER A 177 7.04 19.49 17.06
N ALA A 178 6.67 18.32 16.50
CA ALA A 178 5.65 17.44 17.05
C ALA A 178 5.95 17.00 18.48
N LEU A 179 7.24 16.80 18.82
CA LEU A 179 7.67 16.48 20.19
C LEU A 179 7.26 17.57 21.19
N VAL A 180 7.49 18.83 20.82
CA VAL A 180 7.14 19.97 21.69
C VAL A 180 5.63 20.14 21.78
N LYS A 181 4.91 19.99 20.64
CA LYS A 181 3.45 20.17 20.57
C LYS A 181 2.67 19.07 21.31
N SER A 182 3.19 17.84 21.30
CA SER A 182 2.60 16.71 22.03
C SER A 182 2.95 16.72 23.52
N GLY A 183 3.97 17.48 23.94
CA GLY A 183 4.55 17.41 25.28
C GLY A 183 5.41 16.15 25.49
N ALA A 184 5.79 15.45 24.42
CA ALA A 184 6.61 14.26 24.49
C ALA A 184 8.03 14.58 25.00
N SER A 185 8.52 13.77 25.91
CA SER A 185 9.87 13.89 26.50
C SER A 185 10.97 13.32 25.59
N SER A 186 10.58 12.43 24.66
CA SER A 186 11.46 11.78 23.67
C SER A 186 10.67 11.33 22.45
N PRO A 187 11.33 10.97 21.33
CA PRO A 187 10.63 10.37 20.17
C PRO A 187 9.86 9.08 20.49
N MET A 188 10.28 8.33 21.52
CA MET A 188 9.65 7.08 21.97
C MET A 188 8.48 7.30 22.93
N ASP A 189 8.23 8.54 23.34
CA ASP A 189 7.16 8.85 24.29
C ASP A 189 5.78 8.60 23.65
N ARG A 190 4.94 7.85 24.37
CA ARG A 190 3.57 7.54 23.95
C ARG A 190 2.70 8.78 23.73
N ALA A 191 3.02 9.89 24.39
CA ALA A 191 2.32 11.16 24.17
C ALA A 191 2.40 11.62 22.70
N LEU A 192 3.48 11.30 21.98
CA LEU A 192 3.62 11.63 20.56
C LEU A 192 2.69 10.77 19.69
N GLU A 193 2.56 9.46 19.97
CA GLU A 193 1.61 8.57 19.30
C GLU A 193 0.17 9.04 19.52
N GLU A 194 -0.20 9.32 20.77
CA GLU A 194 -1.53 9.81 21.12
C GLU A 194 -1.84 11.15 20.42
N TRP A 195 -0.85 12.03 20.33
CA TRP A 195 -0.99 13.31 19.63
C TRP A 195 -1.29 13.13 18.15
N PHE A 196 -0.56 12.27 17.43
CA PHE A 196 -0.86 11.95 16.03
C PHE A 196 -2.26 11.35 15.88
N ASN A 197 -2.60 10.32 16.66
CA ASN A 197 -3.87 9.59 16.52
C ASN A 197 -5.11 10.38 16.96
N THR A 198 -4.95 11.61 17.48
CA THR A 198 -6.06 12.55 17.70
C THR A 198 -6.28 13.52 16.54
N GLY A 199 -5.62 13.31 15.40
CA GLY A 199 -5.80 14.10 14.19
C GLY A 199 -4.79 15.22 14.00
N ASN A 200 -3.76 15.27 14.83
CA ASN A 200 -2.65 16.18 14.64
C ASN A 200 -1.65 15.59 13.65
N GLU A 201 -0.93 16.46 12.96
CA GLU A 201 0.06 16.05 11.98
C GLU A 201 1.25 17.02 11.92
N ALA A 202 2.33 16.57 11.30
CA ALA A 202 3.57 17.30 11.19
C ALA A 202 4.30 16.96 9.87
N GLY A 203 3.55 16.88 8.76
CA GLY A 203 4.03 16.45 7.46
C GLY A 203 4.57 17.57 6.57
N THR A 204 5.09 17.17 5.41
CA THR A 204 5.57 18.06 4.33
C THR A 204 4.73 17.95 3.06
N GLY A 205 3.74 17.06 3.04
CA GLY A 205 2.98 16.66 1.85
C GLY A 205 2.10 17.75 1.24
N PRO A 206 1.45 17.45 0.10
CA PRO A 206 0.63 18.43 -0.62
C PRO A 206 -0.65 18.84 0.10
N TYR A 207 -1.10 18.07 1.08
CA TYR A 207 -2.32 18.31 1.84
C TYR A 207 -2.08 18.20 3.34
N MET A 208 -2.84 18.98 4.13
CA MET A 208 -2.77 19.04 5.59
C MET A 208 -4.15 18.76 6.20
N ILE A 209 -4.19 18.06 7.33
CA ILE A 209 -5.44 17.70 8.03
C ILE A 209 -6.09 18.96 8.62
N THR A 210 -7.39 19.13 8.40
CA THR A 210 -8.20 20.21 8.98
C THR A 210 -9.35 19.67 9.84
N TYR A 211 -9.73 18.41 9.64
CA TYR A 211 -10.74 17.71 10.43
C TYR A 211 -10.43 16.22 10.44
N TYR A 212 -10.57 15.57 11.59
CA TYR A 212 -10.25 14.16 11.75
C TYR A 212 -11.29 13.44 12.60
N ARG A 213 -12.01 12.53 11.95
CA ARG A 213 -12.84 11.50 12.58
C ARG A 213 -12.64 10.19 11.83
N PRO A 214 -11.78 9.29 12.33
CA PRO A 214 -11.31 8.10 11.60
C PRO A 214 -12.40 7.12 11.20
N ASP A 215 -13.55 7.13 11.92
CA ASP A 215 -14.68 6.25 11.62
C ASP A 215 -15.75 6.87 10.71
N SER A 216 -15.57 8.13 10.27
CA SER A 216 -16.60 8.82 9.46
C SER A 216 -16.05 9.72 8.36
N GLU A 217 -15.21 10.70 8.70
CA GLU A 217 -14.75 11.70 7.73
C GLU A 217 -13.43 12.33 8.16
N ILE A 218 -12.51 12.48 7.19
CA ILE A 218 -11.25 13.22 7.35
C ILE A 218 -11.21 14.27 6.24
N ARG A 219 -10.92 15.52 6.60
CA ARG A 219 -10.78 16.62 5.64
C ARG A 219 -9.35 17.07 5.55
N LEU A 220 -8.90 17.23 4.35
CA LEU A 220 -7.55 17.61 3.99
C LEU A 220 -7.62 18.87 3.11
N ARG A 221 -6.89 19.91 3.49
CA ARG A 221 -6.77 21.15 2.73
C ARG A 221 -5.43 21.21 2.01
N LYS A 222 -5.42 21.70 0.79
CA LYS A 222 -4.23 21.97 0.00
C LYS A 222 -3.23 22.83 0.78
N PHE A 223 -1.98 22.35 0.87
CA PHE A 223 -0.86 23.11 1.44
C PHE A 223 -0.22 23.94 0.33
N ASN A 224 -0.55 25.25 0.29
CA ASN A 224 -0.13 26.12 -0.80
C ASN A 224 1.40 26.31 -0.90
N GLU A 225 2.13 26.10 0.20
CA GLU A 225 3.58 26.21 0.25
C GLU A 225 4.31 24.89 -0.05
N TRP A 226 3.58 23.84 -0.46
CA TRP A 226 4.20 22.59 -0.84
C TRP A 226 5.18 22.79 -2.01
N TRP A 227 6.41 22.30 -1.82
CA TRP A 227 7.51 22.45 -2.76
C TRP A 227 7.23 21.86 -4.15
N GLY A 228 6.39 20.83 -4.23
CA GLY A 228 6.11 20.07 -5.44
C GLY A 228 5.15 20.75 -6.42
N TRP A 229 4.42 21.83 -6.05
CA TRP A 229 3.45 22.48 -6.95
C TRP A 229 4.08 22.98 -8.25
N SER A 230 5.32 23.47 -8.20
CA SER A 230 6.04 23.92 -9.40
C SER A 230 6.44 22.77 -10.33
N ILE A 231 6.59 21.54 -9.81
CA ILE A 231 6.93 20.34 -10.56
C ILE A 231 5.68 19.71 -11.18
N VAL A 232 4.63 19.54 -10.36
CA VAL A 232 3.35 18.95 -10.80
C VAL A 232 2.61 19.84 -11.77
N ASN A 233 2.72 21.17 -11.60
CA ASN A 233 2.10 22.20 -12.45
C ASN A 233 0.60 21.94 -12.72
N ASN A 234 -0.15 21.59 -11.66
CA ASN A 234 -1.60 21.37 -11.74
C ASN A 234 -2.37 22.50 -11.02
N PRO A 235 -2.80 23.54 -11.74
CA PRO A 235 -3.60 24.61 -11.16
C PRO A 235 -5.01 24.14 -10.76
N ASP A 236 -5.50 23.03 -11.32
CA ASP A 236 -6.83 22.49 -11.12
C ASP A 236 -6.89 21.41 -10.02
N ALA A 237 -5.79 21.23 -9.27
CA ALA A 237 -5.79 20.34 -8.12
C ALA A 237 -6.87 20.74 -7.10
N PRO A 238 -7.49 19.78 -6.40
CA PRO A 238 -8.47 20.07 -5.35
C PRO A 238 -7.91 21.03 -4.30
N ASP A 239 -8.73 21.99 -3.87
CA ASP A 239 -8.43 22.86 -2.74
C ASP A 239 -8.69 22.15 -1.40
N GLU A 240 -9.64 21.19 -1.41
CA GLU A 240 -9.99 20.33 -0.29
C GLU A 240 -10.28 18.90 -0.78
N VAL A 241 -9.79 17.92 -0.04
CA VAL A 241 -10.10 16.49 -0.19
C VAL A 241 -10.84 16.03 1.05
N VAL A 242 -11.99 15.40 0.85
CA VAL A 242 -12.79 14.79 1.92
C VAL A 242 -12.71 13.28 1.76
N ILE A 243 -11.99 12.61 2.64
CA ILE A 243 -12.01 11.15 2.76
C ILE A 243 -13.21 10.80 3.63
N ARG A 244 -14.23 10.22 3.01
CA ARG A 244 -15.46 9.80 3.71
C ARG A 244 -15.45 8.29 3.88
N ILE A 245 -15.60 7.83 5.11
CA ILE A 245 -15.64 6.41 5.43
C ILE A 245 -17.03 5.86 5.06
N VAL A 246 -17.08 4.97 4.07
CA VAL A 246 -18.29 4.33 3.56
C VAL A 246 -17.97 2.87 3.28
N THR A 247 -18.09 2.02 4.28
CA THR A 247 -17.65 0.62 4.22
C THR A 247 -18.48 -0.25 3.27
N GLU A 248 -19.78 0.06 3.13
CA GLU A 248 -20.69 -0.73 2.31
C GLU A 248 -20.58 -0.36 0.80
N PRO A 249 -20.21 -1.30 -0.09
CA PRO A 249 -20.04 -1.01 -1.53
C PRO A 249 -21.31 -0.47 -2.19
N GLN A 250 -22.50 -0.95 -1.79
CA GLN A 250 -23.77 -0.44 -2.33
C GLN A 250 -24.04 1.01 -1.93
N SER A 251 -23.60 1.42 -0.74
CA SER A 251 -23.71 2.82 -0.29
C SER A 251 -22.80 3.74 -1.11
N GLN A 252 -21.58 3.29 -1.47
CA GLN A 252 -20.69 4.03 -2.38
C GLN A 252 -21.32 4.17 -3.77
N TYR A 253 -21.90 3.11 -4.33
CA TYR A 253 -22.65 3.15 -5.59
C TYR A 253 -23.75 4.21 -5.54
N ASN A 254 -24.59 4.19 -4.51
CA ASN A 254 -25.70 5.14 -4.34
C ASN A 254 -25.19 6.58 -4.20
N GLY A 255 -24.11 6.80 -3.45
CA GLY A 255 -23.49 8.11 -3.27
C GLY A 255 -22.91 8.69 -4.57
N LEU A 256 -22.30 7.86 -5.45
CA LEU A 256 -21.91 8.27 -6.80
C LEU A 256 -23.12 8.75 -7.63
N ILE A 257 -24.20 7.96 -7.65
CA ILE A 257 -25.42 8.31 -8.40
C ILE A 257 -26.07 9.59 -7.87
N ALA A 258 -26.06 9.80 -6.55
CA ALA A 258 -26.59 11.02 -5.91
C ALA A 258 -25.67 12.24 -6.10
N GLY A 259 -24.43 12.07 -6.58
CA GLY A 259 -23.45 13.15 -6.69
C GLY A 259 -22.85 13.59 -5.34
N GLU A 260 -22.97 12.77 -4.30
CA GLU A 260 -22.41 13.00 -2.97
C GLU A 260 -20.96 12.53 -2.84
N ILE A 261 -20.52 11.68 -3.77
CA ILE A 261 -19.19 11.09 -3.86
C ILE A 261 -18.62 11.36 -5.25
N ASP A 262 -17.36 11.76 -5.32
CA ASP A 262 -16.63 11.96 -6.58
C ASP A 262 -15.82 10.74 -6.98
N VAL A 263 -15.25 10.03 -6.00
CA VAL A 263 -14.48 8.81 -6.20
C VAL A 263 -14.95 7.75 -5.21
N ALA A 264 -15.19 6.55 -5.69
CA ALA A 264 -15.47 5.36 -4.88
C ALA A 264 -14.32 4.36 -4.97
N SER A 265 -13.84 3.89 -3.82
CA SER A 265 -12.82 2.83 -3.73
C SER A 265 -13.41 1.42 -3.84
N SER A 266 -14.72 1.29 -3.61
CA SER A 266 -15.41 0.01 -3.64
C SER A 266 -16.86 0.18 -4.08
N VAL A 267 -17.25 -0.54 -5.13
CA VAL A 267 -18.66 -0.70 -5.55
C VAL A 267 -18.88 -2.17 -5.91
N PRO A 268 -20.12 -2.68 -5.87
CA PRO A 268 -20.37 -4.05 -6.33
C PRO A 268 -19.87 -4.21 -7.77
N ARG A 269 -18.99 -5.18 -8.02
CA ARG A 269 -18.35 -5.38 -9.34
C ARG A 269 -19.37 -5.52 -10.48
N ASP A 270 -20.52 -6.15 -10.21
CA ASP A 270 -21.62 -6.29 -11.19
C ASP A 270 -22.24 -4.94 -11.61
N ASN A 271 -22.12 -3.91 -10.78
CA ASN A 271 -22.71 -2.59 -11.04
C ASN A 271 -21.76 -1.65 -11.79
N ILE A 272 -20.48 -2.00 -11.98
CA ILE A 272 -19.49 -1.12 -12.63
C ILE A 272 -19.90 -0.82 -14.07
N ALA A 273 -20.34 -1.83 -14.83
CA ALA A 273 -20.78 -1.62 -16.21
C ALA A 273 -22.00 -0.68 -16.33
N ASP A 274 -22.88 -0.68 -15.33
CA ASP A 274 -24.02 0.25 -15.27
C ASP A 274 -23.57 1.68 -14.96
N LEU A 275 -22.63 1.87 -14.05
CA LEU A 275 -22.05 3.19 -13.76
C LEU A 275 -21.35 3.78 -14.99
N VAL A 276 -20.61 2.96 -15.75
CA VAL A 276 -19.96 3.40 -17.00
C VAL A 276 -21.00 3.87 -18.02
N LYS A 277 -22.13 3.14 -18.18
CA LYS A 277 -23.24 3.57 -19.06
C LYS A 277 -23.88 4.88 -18.60
N LYS A 278 -23.83 5.19 -17.31
CA LYS A 278 -24.32 6.45 -16.72
C LYS A 278 -23.31 7.60 -16.81
N GLY A 279 -22.13 7.36 -17.40
CA GLY A 279 -21.12 8.40 -17.65
C GLY A 279 -20.03 8.50 -16.57
N PHE A 280 -20.02 7.62 -15.59
CA PHE A 280 -18.89 7.49 -14.65
C PHE A 280 -17.69 6.87 -15.37
N LYS A 281 -16.50 7.19 -14.88
CA LYS A 281 -15.25 6.65 -15.39
C LYS A 281 -14.70 5.63 -14.42
N VAL A 282 -13.85 4.73 -14.94
CA VAL A 282 -13.15 3.71 -14.15
C VAL A 282 -11.66 3.87 -14.35
N PHE A 283 -10.91 3.94 -13.28
CA PHE A 283 -9.47 3.76 -13.28
C PHE A 283 -9.17 2.36 -12.71
N ASN A 284 -8.63 1.48 -13.53
CA ASN A 284 -8.23 0.15 -13.11
C ASN A 284 -6.75 0.19 -12.70
N LEU A 285 -6.48 0.14 -11.40
CA LEU A 285 -5.14 0.02 -10.86
C LEU A 285 -4.75 -1.45 -10.79
N THR A 286 -3.80 -1.91 -11.60
CA THR A 286 -3.13 -3.19 -11.37
C THR A 286 -2.27 -3.03 -10.12
N THR A 287 -2.69 -3.67 -9.04
CA THR A 287 -2.04 -3.54 -7.74
C THR A 287 -0.93 -4.59 -7.57
N PHE A 288 -0.13 -4.43 -6.52
CA PHE A 288 0.76 -5.49 -6.03
C PHE A 288 0.10 -6.32 -4.90
N HIS A 289 -1.20 -6.17 -4.73
CA HIS A 289 -2.00 -6.93 -3.79
C HIS A 289 -2.37 -8.28 -4.40
N ASN A 290 -2.00 -9.37 -3.74
CA ASN A 290 -2.31 -10.71 -4.19
C ASN A 290 -2.95 -11.56 -3.08
N TYR A 291 -3.60 -12.64 -3.50
CA TYR A 291 -4.31 -13.58 -2.63
C TYR A 291 -3.63 -14.94 -2.69
N ILE A 292 -3.06 -15.35 -1.58
CA ILE A 292 -2.26 -16.57 -1.46
C ILE A 292 -3.06 -17.64 -0.72
N MET A 293 -3.12 -18.84 -1.31
CA MET A 293 -3.64 -20.03 -0.65
C MET A 293 -2.47 -20.85 -0.13
N PHE A 294 -2.33 -20.91 1.20
CA PHE A 294 -1.31 -21.64 1.92
C PHE A 294 -1.82 -23.03 2.30
N PHE A 295 -0.96 -24.04 2.25
CA PHE A 295 -1.22 -25.33 2.85
C PHE A 295 -0.52 -25.41 4.21
N ASN A 296 -1.24 -25.84 5.25
CA ASN A 296 -0.64 -26.24 6.52
C ASN A 296 0.18 -27.51 6.29
N VAL A 297 1.50 -27.36 6.11
CA VAL A 297 2.41 -28.47 5.78
C VAL A 297 2.77 -29.35 6.99
N LYS A 298 2.27 -28.98 8.17
CA LYS A 298 2.48 -29.76 9.42
C LYS A 298 1.31 -30.68 9.74
N ARG A 299 0.15 -30.53 9.05
CA ARG A 299 -1.08 -31.29 9.33
C ARG A 299 -1.36 -32.35 8.25
N TYR A 300 -1.70 -33.59 8.66
CA TYR A 300 -2.16 -34.63 7.72
C TYR A 300 -3.59 -34.30 7.20
N PRO A 301 -3.88 -34.43 5.90
CA PRO A 301 -3.01 -34.97 4.83
C PRO A 301 -2.24 -33.90 4.04
N THR A 302 -2.35 -32.61 4.38
CA THR A 302 -1.68 -31.52 3.66
C THR A 302 -0.16 -31.45 3.92
N ASN A 303 0.35 -32.23 4.85
CA ASN A 303 1.80 -32.45 5.01
C ASN A 303 2.42 -33.33 3.91
N ILE A 304 1.60 -33.95 3.05
CA ILE A 304 2.05 -34.78 1.93
C ILE A 304 2.05 -33.95 0.64
N THR A 305 3.20 -33.78 0.01
CA THR A 305 3.35 -32.96 -1.20
C THR A 305 2.46 -33.42 -2.35
N GLU A 306 2.36 -34.73 -2.60
CA GLU A 306 1.51 -35.30 -3.65
C GLU A 306 0.03 -34.99 -3.40
N PHE A 307 -0.42 -34.96 -2.13
CA PHE A 307 -1.79 -34.59 -1.81
C PHE A 307 -2.05 -33.11 -2.11
N ARG A 308 -1.09 -32.22 -1.80
CA ARG A 308 -1.20 -30.79 -2.15
C ARG A 308 -1.25 -30.59 -3.67
N LYS A 309 -0.38 -31.30 -4.42
CA LYS A 309 -0.39 -31.30 -5.91
C LYS A 309 -1.72 -31.79 -6.48
N ALA A 310 -2.29 -32.84 -5.89
CA ALA A 310 -3.62 -33.31 -6.29
C ALA A 310 -4.70 -32.23 -6.16
N ILE A 311 -4.69 -31.46 -5.07
CA ILE A 311 -5.61 -30.34 -4.87
C ILE A 311 -5.35 -29.25 -5.91
N LEU A 312 -4.11 -28.85 -6.16
CA LEU A 312 -3.75 -27.77 -7.08
C LEU A 312 -4.12 -28.10 -8.53
N HIS A 313 -4.00 -29.34 -8.96
CA HIS A 313 -4.46 -29.78 -10.29
C HIS A 313 -5.99 -29.83 -10.44
N MET A 314 -6.77 -29.70 -9.34
CA MET A 314 -8.22 -29.52 -9.41
C MET A 314 -8.65 -28.06 -9.57
N ILE A 315 -7.75 -27.11 -9.50
CA ILE A 315 -8.04 -25.67 -9.62
C ILE A 315 -7.84 -25.23 -11.08
N ASN A 316 -8.92 -24.86 -11.75
CA ASN A 316 -8.83 -24.05 -12.97
C ASN A 316 -8.79 -22.57 -12.57
N LEU A 317 -7.59 -22.01 -12.47
CA LEU A 317 -7.42 -20.61 -12.04
C LEU A 317 -8.12 -19.61 -12.97
N ASP A 318 -8.15 -19.86 -14.29
CA ASP A 318 -8.83 -18.96 -15.22
C ASP A 318 -10.34 -18.90 -14.94
N GLU A 319 -10.95 -20.07 -14.66
CA GLU A 319 -12.36 -20.16 -14.27
C GLU A 319 -12.61 -19.54 -12.88
N ALA A 320 -11.77 -19.86 -11.90
CA ALA A 320 -11.88 -19.37 -10.53
C ALA A 320 -11.79 -17.82 -10.48
N VAL A 321 -10.81 -17.25 -11.18
CA VAL A 321 -10.63 -15.79 -11.29
C VAL A 321 -11.82 -15.14 -12.00
N ALA A 322 -12.30 -15.74 -13.09
CA ALA A 322 -13.47 -15.22 -13.80
C ALA A 322 -14.72 -15.18 -12.92
N LEU A 323 -14.95 -16.24 -12.12
CA LEU A 323 -16.08 -16.31 -11.19
C LEU A 323 -15.96 -15.35 -10.01
N ALA A 324 -14.81 -15.35 -9.33
CA ALA A 324 -14.60 -14.61 -8.11
C ALA A 324 -14.37 -13.11 -8.37
N MET A 325 -13.51 -12.79 -9.35
CA MET A 325 -13.01 -11.43 -9.58
C MET A 325 -13.69 -10.70 -10.73
N LYS A 326 -14.49 -11.41 -11.55
CA LYS A 326 -15.33 -10.82 -12.63
C LYS A 326 -14.53 -9.92 -13.59
N GLY A 327 -13.26 -10.27 -13.87
CA GLY A 327 -12.36 -9.53 -14.74
C GLY A 327 -11.51 -8.47 -14.03
N TYR A 328 -11.59 -8.35 -12.71
CA TYR A 328 -10.80 -7.42 -11.92
C TYR A 328 -9.64 -8.12 -11.18
N ALA A 329 -8.97 -9.01 -11.88
CA ALA A 329 -7.72 -9.62 -11.42
C ALA A 329 -6.92 -10.20 -12.58
N VAL A 330 -5.63 -10.37 -12.35
CA VAL A 330 -4.73 -11.18 -13.18
C VAL A 330 -4.54 -12.52 -12.48
N LYS A 331 -4.58 -13.62 -13.23
CA LYS A 331 -4.31 -14.96 -12.70
C LYS A 331 -2.91 -15.01 -12.10
N GLY A 332 -2.77 -15.54 -10.89
CA GLY A 332 -1.51 -15.63 -10.18
C GLY A 332 -0.48 -16.53 -10.88
N SER A 333 0.79 -16.16 -10.74
CA SER A 333 1.95 -16.95 -11.14
C SER A 333 3.10 -16.67 -10.16
N GLY A 334 3.59 -17.72 -9.50
CA GLY A 334 4.50 -17.55 -8.37
C GLY A 334 3.83 -16.80 -7.20
N VAL A 335 4.58 -16.49 -6.16
CA VAL A 335 4.05 -15.78 -4.99
C VAL A 335 4.31 -14.28 -5.02
N VAL A 336 5.18 -13.82 -5.91
CA VAL A 336 5.45 -12.40 -6.20
C VAL A 336 4.55 -11.93 -7.34
N PRO A 337 3.73 -10.88 -7.19
CA PRO A 337 2.70 -10.51 -8.15
C PRO A 337 3.25 -9.95 -9.47
N HIS A 338 2.42 -9.95 -10.51
CA HIS A 338 2.75 -9.42 -11.83
C HIS A 338 3.17 -7.95 -11.78
N GLY A 339 4.25 -7.63 -12.51
CA GLY A 339 4.80 -6.28 -12.59
C GLY A 339 5.61 -5.84 -11.36
N PHE A 340 5.68 -6.67 -10.33
CA PHE A 340 6.56 -6.43 -9.18
C PHE A 340 7.99 -6.90 -9.48
N PRO A 341 9.04 -6.25 -8.92
CA PRO A 341 10.40 -6.74 -9.05
C PRO A 341 10.52 -8.20 -8.65
N GLY A 342 11.21 -9.02 -9.45
CA GLY A 342 11.41 -10.44 -9.16
C GLY A 342 10.20 -11.35 -9.40
N HIS A 343 9.13 -10.87 -10.03
CA HIS A 343 8.05 -11.75 -10.51
C HIS A 343 8.58 -12.84 -11.45
N VAL A 344 8.05 -14.05 -11.33
CA VAL A 344 8.40 -15.21 -12.15
C VAL A 344 7.17 -15.75 -12.85
N ASP A 345 7.17 -15.69 -14.19
CA ASP A 345 6.12 -16.28 -15.00
C ASP A 345 6.18 -17.81 -15.02
N GLY A 346 5.01 -18.45 -15.22
CA GLY A 346 4.89 -19.88 -15.45
C GLY A 346 4.86 -20.74 -14.19
N LEU A 347 4.97 -20.17 -13.00
CA LEU A 347 4.83 -20.87 -11.73
C LEU A 347 3.34 -20.99 -11.33
N SER A 348 2.58 -21.72 -12.14
CA SER A 348 1.15 -22.00 -11.90
C SER A 348 0.79 -23.42 -12.29
N TYR A 349 -0.11 -24.05 -11.52
CA TYR A 349 -0.59 -25.41 -11.81
C TYR A 349 -1.66 -25.36 -12.89
N ARG A 350 -1.55 -26.29 -13.84
CA ARG A 350 -2.58 -26.47 -14.85
C ARG A 350 -3.70 -27.34 -14.29
N TYR A 351 -4.96 -26.96 -14.51
CA TYR A 351 -6.10 -27.85 -14.24
C TYR A 351 -5.97 -29.14 -15.08
N ASP A 352 -5.91 -30.26 -14.38
CA ASP A 352 -5.83 -31.60 -14.97
C ASP A 352 -6.33 -32.63 -13.95
N LYS A 353 -7.57 -33.10 -14.15
CA LYS A 353 -8.20 -34.08 -13.25
C LYS A 353 -7.51 -35.45 -13.26
N GLU A 354 -6.95 -35.86 -14.39
CA GLU A 354 -6.25 -37.15 -14.47
C GLU A 354 -4.93 -37.07 -13.68
N GLU A 355 -4.19 -35.98 -13.81
CA GLU A 355 -2.98 -35.75 -13.05
C GLU A 355 -3.29 -35.59 -11.53
N ALA A 356 -4.42 -34.92 -11.19
CA ALA A 356 -4.88 -34.82 -9.80
C ALA A 356 -5.15 -36.19 -9.18
N LEU A 357 -5.83 -37.10 -9.92
CA LEU A 357 -6.11 -38.46 -9.45
C LEU A 357 -4.82 -39.30 -9.30
N LYS A 358 -3.86 -39.12 -10.22
CA LYS A 358 -2.55 -39.76 -10.15
C LYS A 358 -1.81 -39.31 -8.86
N TYR A 359 -1.68 -38.02 -8.61
CA TYR A 359 -1.05 -37.49 -7.40
C TYR A 359 -1.80 -37.92 -6.12
N LEU A 360 -3.14 -37.95 -6.15
CA LEU A 360 -3.93 -38.44 -5.02
C LEU A 360 -3.60 -39.90 -4.69
N ASN A 361 -3.47 -40.74 -5.72
CA ASN A 361 -3.06 -42.14 -5.52
C ASN A 361 -1.62 -42.27 -5.02
N GLU A 362 -0.67 -41.47 -5.54
CA GLU A 362 0.73 -41.45 -5.11
C GLU A 362 0.86 -40.96 -3.66
N SER A 363 -0.02 -40.07 -3.20
CA SER A 363 -0.05 -39.59 -1.82
C SER A 363 -0.40 -40.66 -0.80
N GLY A 364 -1.03 -41.78 -1.23
CA GLY A 364 -1.52 -42.83 -0.34
C GLY A 364 -2.71 -42.44 0.54
N VAL A 365 -3.26 -41.23 0.37
CA VAL A 365 -4.42 -40.75 1.14
C VAL A 365 -5.69 -41.46 0.67
N ARG A 366 -6.38 -42.10 1.60
CA ARG A 366 -7.63 -42.79 1.31
C ARG A 366 -8.81 -41.80 1.25
N THR A 367 -9.60 -41.89 0.17
CA THR A 367 -10.86 -41.15 0.05
C THR A 367 -12.06 -42.00 0.44
N PRO A 368 -13.17 -41.44 0.97
CA PRO A 368 -13.33 -39.98 1.22
C PRO A 368 -12.52 -39.47 2.40
N VAL A 369 -11.94 -38.27 2.23
CA VAL A 369 -11.21 -37.56 3.29
C VAL A 369 -11.78 -36.15 3.44
N SER A 370 -11.76 -35.59 4.66
CA SER A 370 -12.23 -34.23 4.93
C SER A 370 -11.07 -33.34 5.31
N ILE A 371 -11.00 -32.15 4.71
CA ILE A 371 -10.04 -31.09 5.01
C ILE A 371 -10.79 -29.76 5.23
N GLU A 372 -10.14 -28.79 5.82
CA GLU A 372 -10.72 -27.49 6.17
C GLU A 372 -10.03 -26.36 5.42
N ILE A 373 -10.78 -25.35 5.00
CA ILE A 373 -10.26 -24.10 4.42
C ILE A 373 -10.71 -22.91 5.24
N LEU A 374 -9.73 -22.11 5.69
CA LEU A 374 -9.91 -20.84 6.41
C LEU A 374 -9.79 -19.68 5.44
N TYR A 375 -10.73 -18.75 5.47
CA TYR A 375 -10.71 -17.55 4.65
C TYR A 375 -11.45 -16.40 5.34
N GLN A 376 -11.15 -15.17 4.91
CA GLN A 376 -11.78 -13.96 5.47
C GLN A 376 -13.23 -13.84 5.00
N VAL A 377 -14.14 -13.67 5.97
CA VAL A 377 -15.59 -13.67 5.73
C VAL A 377 -16.07 -12.41 4.98
N ASP A 378 -15.36 -11.30 5.12
CA ASP A 378 -15.74 -10.00 4.57
C ASP A 378 -15.48 -9.89 3.06
N TYR A 379 -14.72 -10.83 2.47
CA TYR A 379 -14.42 -10.88 1.04
C TYR A 379 -15.30 -11.90 0.32
N GLU A 380 -16.29 -11.41 -0.45
CA GLU A 380 -17.22 -12.24 -1.21
C GLU A 380 -16.48 -13.13 -2.22
N GLU A 381 -15.43 -12.63 -2.85
CA GLU A 381 -14.57 -13.35 -3.79
C GLU A 381 -13.92 -14.59 -3.18
N LEU A 382 -13.51 -14.52 -1.93
CA LEU A 382 -12.90 -15.67 -1.24
C LEU A 382 -13.95 -16.73 -0.93
N LYS A 383 -15.16 -16.33 -0.58
CA LYS A 383 -16.29 -17.26 -0.41
C LYS A 383 -16.61 -17.96 -1.73
N ILE A 384 -16.73 -17.21 -2.83
CA ILE A 384 -16.98 -17.77 -4.17
C ILE A 384 -15.90 -18.78 -4.55
N PHE A 385 -14.63 -18.44 -4.33
CA PHE A 385 -13.51 -19.34 -4.58
C PHE A 385 -13.57 -20.61 -3.70
N ALA A 386 -13.85 -20.47 -2.41
CA ALA A 386 -13.92 -21.60 -1.49
C ALA A 386 -15.07 -22.57 -1.86
N GLU A 387 -16.23 -22.06 -2.26
CA GLU A 387 -17.37 -22.84 -2.76
C GLU A 387 -17.04 -23.52 -4.10
N TYR A 388 -16.34 -22.82 -5.00
CA TYR A 388 -15.83 -23.38 -6.23
C TYR A 388 -14.87 -24.55 -5.95
N LEU A 389 -13.86 -24.35 -5.10
CA LEU A 389 -12.88 -25.38 -4.73
C LEU A 389 -13.56 -26.58 -4.05
N GLN A 390 -14.53 -26.33 -3.17
CA GLN A 390 -15.32 -27.39 -2.53
C GLN A 390 -16.02 -28.29 -3.57
N SER A 391 -16.60 -27.69 -4.60
CA SER A 391 -17.25 -28.43 -5.68
C SER A 391 -16.26 -29.29 -6.46
N ARG A 392 -15.08 -28.73 -6.79
CA ARG A 392 -14.05 -29.44 -7.55
C ARG A 392 -13.44 -30.60 -6.77
N LEU A 393 -13.11 -30.38 -5.49
CA LEU A 393 -12.48 -31.42 -4.66
C LEU A 393 -13.42 -32.60 -4.38
N ARG A 394 -14.73 -32.36 -4.32
CA ARG A 394 -15.71 -33.44 -4.17
C ARG A 394 -15.64 -34.47 -5.31
N GLU A 395 -15.24 -34.04 -6.53
CA GLU A 395 -15.10 -34.92 -7.69
C GLU A 395 -14.01 -36.00 -7.54
N ILE A 396 -13.05 -35.79 -6.65
CA ILE A 396 -11.95 -36.72 -6.34
C ILE A 396 -12.07 -37.32 -4.93
N GLY A 397 -13.23 -37.17 -4.28
CA GLY A 397 -13.51 -37.74 -2.96
C GLY A 397 -12.91 -36.95 -1.80
N VAL A 398 -12.51 -35.68 -1.99
CA VAL A 398 -12.04 -34.79 -0.92
C VAL A 398 -13.20 -33.86 -0.53
N ASN A 399 -13.61 -33.91 0.74
CA ASN A 399 -14.65 -33.07 1.30
C ASN A 399 -14.04 -31.83 1.95
N LEU A 400 -14.27 -30.65 1.38
CA LEU A 400 -13.76 -29.38 1.87
C LEU A 400 -14.78 -28.73 2.82
N ILE A 401 -14.37 -28.45 4.07
CA ILE A 401 -15.16 -27.81 5.09
C ILE A 401 -14.78 -26.33 5.15
N LEU A 402 -15.75 -25.43 4.91
CA LEU A 402 -15.54 -23.99 4.87
C LEU A 402 -15.52 -23.39 6.26
N LYS A 403 -14.50 -22.60 6.61
CA LYS A 403 -14.26 -21.94 7.89
C LYS A 403 -14.08 -20.42 7.70
N PRO A 404 -15.16 -19.68 7.38
CA PRO A 404 -15.05 -18.22 7.27
C PRO A 404 -14.82 -17.58 8.66
N GLN A 405 -13.90 -16.60 8.73
CA GLN A 405 -13.62 -15.83 9.96
C GLN A 405 -13.35 -14.35 9.62
N PRO A 406 -13.67 -13.40 10.53
CA PRO A 406 -13.15 -12.03 10.42
C PRO A 406 -11.62 -12.02 10.49
N TRP A 407 -10.99 -11.01 9.87
CA TRP A 407 -9.52 -10.94 9.77
C TRP A 407 -8.80 -11.12 11.11
N SER A 408 -9.23 -10.42 12.17
CA SER A 408 -8.60 -10.51 13.50
C SER A 408 -8.56 -11.94 14.07
N GLN A 409 -9.65 -12.72 13.85
CA GLN A 409 -9.70 -14.11 14.28
C GLN A 409 -8.94 -15.04 13.33
N LEU A 410 -8.99 -14.77 12.03
CA LEU A 410 -8.28 -15.54 11.01
C LEU A 410 -6.78 -15.54 11.28
N LYS A 411 -6.19 -14.38 11.52
CA LYS A 411 -4.77 -14.22 11.80
C LYS A 411 -4.33 -15.06 13.00
N ASP A 412 -5.07 -14.97 14.11
CA ASP A 412 -4.77 -15.75 15.32
C ASP A 412 -4.93 -17.26 15.07
N THR A 413 -5.97 -17.68 14.32
CA THR A 413 -6.18 -19.09 13.97
C THR A 413 -5.05 -19.59 13.07
N ALA A 414 -4.63 -18.81 12.08
CA ALA A 414 -3.58 -19.17 11.13
C ALA A 414 -2.20 -19.34 11.79
N LYS A 415 -1.84 -18.46 12.74
CA LYS A 415 -0.62 -18.59 13.55
C LYS A 415 -0.56 -19.89 14.37
N GLY A 416 -1.72 -20.47 14.65
CA GLY A 416 -1.82 -21.78 15.30
C GLY A 416 -1.04 -22.89 14.59
N VAL A 417 -0.64 -22.73 13.32
CA VAL A 417 0.20 -23.65 12.58
C VAL A 417 1.55 -23.92 13.27
N TRP A 418 2.04 -22.99 14.07
CA TRP A 418 3.29 -23.09 14.81
C TRP A 418 3.14 -23.78 16.17
N GLU A 419 2.01 -23.58 16.86
CA GLU A 419 1.76 -24.07 18.21
C GLU A 419 0.91 -25.35 18.22
N ASN A 420 -0.15 -25.38 17.39
CA ASN A 420 -1.16 -26.43 17.32
C ASN A 420 -1.53 -26.77 15.88
N PRO A 421 -0.59 -27.27 15.05
CA PRO A 421 -0.82 -27.50 13.62
C PRO A 421 -2.02 -28.42 13.34
N GLU A 422 -2.23 -29.46 14.17
CA GLU A 422 -3.35 -30.40 14.02
C GLU A 422 -4.73 -29.77 14.23
N SER A 423 -4.82 -28.65 14.94
CA SER A 423 -6.06 -27.90 15.17
C SER A 423 -6.23 -26.74 14.20
N THR A 424 -5.17 -26.32 13.51
CA THR A 424 -5.18 -25.25 12.51
C THR A 424 -5.69 -25.79 11.18
N PRO A 425 -6.56 -25.09 10.45
CA PRO A 425 -7.09 -25.54 9.17
C PRO A 425 -6.01 -26.00 8.18
N HIS A 426 -6.37 -26.91 7.27
CA HIS A 426 -5.46 -27.51 6.30
C HIS A 426 -5.05 -26.54 5.20
N ILE A 427 -5.95 -25.61 4.87
CA ILE A 427 -5.77 -24.57 3.85
C ILE A 427 -6.12 -23.24 4.49
N ILE A 428 -5.31 -22.22 4.24
CA ILE A 428 -5.52 -20.86 4.71
C ILE A 428 -5.41 -19.93 3.49
N ILE A 429 -6.37 -19.03 3.31
CA ILE A 429 -6.26 -17.97 2.30
C ILE A 429 -6.03 -16.66 3.04
N ALA A 430 -4.95 -15.97 2.68
CA ALA A 430 -4.65 -14.63 3.12
C ALA A 430 -4.18 -13.78 1.94
N ASP A 431 -4.31 -12.49 2.07
CA ASP A 431 -3.85 -11.51 1.10
C ASP A 431 -2.56 -10.83 1.58
N TRP A 432 -1.81 -10.28 0.63
CA TRP A 432 -0.58 -9.55 0.90
C TRP A 432 -0.41 -8.39 -0.07
N TRP A 433 0.03 -7.25 0.45
CA TRP A 433 0.60 -6.18 -0.35
C TRP A 433 1.95 -5.76 0.24
N PRO A 434 2.90 -5.29 -0.60
CA PRO A 434 4.26 -5.09 -0.12
C PRO A 434 4.44 -3.78 0.64
N THR A 435 5.27 -3.82 1.68
CA THR A 435 5.77 -2.63 2.37
C THR A 435 6.87 -1.95 1.57
N ILE A 436 7.74 -2.75 0.95
CA ILE A 436 8.89 -2.30 0.16
C ILE A 436 8.88 -2.96 -1.22
N PRO A 437 9.40 -2.30 -2.27
CA PRO A 437 9.45 -2.87 -3.62
C PRO A 437 10.62 -3.87 -3.80
N SER A 438 10.67 -4.91 -2.96
CA SER A 438 11.61 -6.01 -3.03
C SER A 438 10.89 -7.36 -2.90
N PRO A 439 11.28 -8.42 -3.65
CA PRO A 439 10.77 -9.77 -3.49
C PRO A 439 10.94 -10.31 -2.08
N TYR A 440 11.94 -9.83 -1.35
CA TYR A 440 12.17 -10.14 0.05
C TYR A 440 10.91 -9.98 0.90
N ASP A 441 10.13 -8.91 0.66
CA ASP A 441 8.92 -8.61 1.41
C ASP A 441 7.88 -9.74 1.35
N TYR A 442 7.70 -10.35 0.17
CA TYR A 442 6.80 -11.49 -0.03
C TYR A 442 7.40 -12.79 0.51
N LEU A 443 8.65 -13.07 0.16
CA LEU A 443 9.27 -14.37 0.39
C LEU A 443 9.66 -14.55 1.84
N TYR A 444 10.27 -13.53 2.45
CA TYR A 444 10.62 -13.58 3.87
C TYR A 444 9.36 -13.57 4.74
N SER A 445 8.50 -12.59 4.55
CA SER A 445 7.34 -12.42 5.43
C SER A 445 6.41 -13.64 5.45
N MET A 446 6.14 -14.23 4.28
CA MET A 446 5.15 -15.31 4.18
C MET A 446 5.72 -16.72 4.26
N PHE A 447 7.05 -16.91 4.12
CA PHE A 447 7.60 -18.29 3.99
C PHE A 447 8.88 -18.56 4.75
N HIS A 448 9.64 -17.54 5.20
CA HIS A 448 10.86 -17.75 5.98
C HIS A 448 10.53 -18.38 7.35
N SER A 449 11.37 -19.29 7.83
CA SER A 449 11.16 -20.03 9.09
C SER A 449 11.07 -19.12 10.32
N ASP A 450 11.75 -17.99 10.31
CA ASP A 450 11.72 -17.00 11.40
C ASP A 450 10.47 -16.11 11.38
N SER A 451 9.76 -16.03 10.26
CA SER A 451 8.55 -15.22 10.11
C SER A 451 7.29 -15.93 10.59
N LYS A 452 7.24 -16.27 11.88
CA LYS A 452 6.11 -17.01 12.48
C LYS A 452 4.79 -16.22 12.50
N GLU A 453 4.86 -14.92 12.34
CA GLU A 453 3.70 -14.03 12.32
C GLU A 453 2.84 -14.19 11.04
N TRP A 454 3.49 -14.47 9.89
CA TRP A 454 2.83 -14.47 8.59
C TRP A 454 3.07 -15.74 7.76
N ASN A 455 3.99 -16.62 8.16
CA ASN A 455 4.18 -17.90 7.52
C ASN A 455 3.07 -18.88 7.94
N PHE A 456 1.92 -18.74 7.33
CA PHE A 456 0.71 -19.54 7.61
C PHE A 456 0.77 -20.97 7.07
N ALA A 457 1.80 -21.29 6.28
CA ALA A 457 2.06 -22.67 5.87
C ALA A 457 2.71 -23.51 7.00
N GLY A 458 3.37 -22.86 7.96
CA GLY A 458 4.26 -23.55 8.89
C GLY A 458 5.47 -24.17 8.19
N PHE A 459 5.86 -23.59 7.06
CA PHE A 459 6.98 -24.04 6.23
C PHE A 459 8.30 -23.75 6.93
N GLU A 460 9.17 -24.75 7.02
CA GLU A 460 10.52 -24.66 7.59
C GLU A 460 11.47 -25.41 6.66
N ASP A 461 12.34 -24.68 5.98
CA ASP A 461 13.32 -25.24 5.06
C ASP A 461 14.60 -24.41 5.06
N PRO A 462 15.71 -24.93 5.63
CA PRO A 462 16.96 -24.19 5.73
C PRO A 462 17.58 -23.79 4.40
N GLU A 463 17.33 -24.54 3.31
CA GLU A 463 17.80 -24.18 1.98
C GLU A 463 17.03 -22.99 1.41
N PHE A 464 15.71 -22.95 1.64
CA PHE A 464 14.88 -21.81 1.30
C PHE A 464 15.30 -20.55 2.08
N ASP A 465 15.49 -20.69 3.39
CA ASP A 465 15.91 -19.58 4.26
C ASP A 465 17.25 -19.02 3.79
N GLU A 466 18.24 -19.90 3.51
CA GLU A 466 19.55 -19.49 2.98
C GLU A 466 19.46 -18.75 1.63
N LEU A 467 18.54 -19.17 0.74
CA LEU A 467 18.30 -18.46 -0.53
C LEU A 467 17.80 -17.03 -0.30
N ILE A 468 16.85 -16.85 0.64
CA ILE A 468 16.25 -15.55 0.94
C ILE A 468 17.26 -14.62 1.64
N ASP A 469 17.98 -15.13 2.63
CA ASP A 469 18.98 -14.37 3.37
C ASP A 469 20.14 -13.95 2.45
N SER A 470 20.66 -14.90 1.65
CA SER A 470 21.72 -14.61 0.67
C SER A 470 21.26 -13.60 -0.39
N ALA A 471 20.00 -13.71 -0.86
CA ALA A 471 19.45 -12.74 -1.82
C ALA A 471 19.40 -11.33 -1.22
N PHE A 472 18.94 -11.21 0.02
CA PHE A 472 18.83 -9.94 0.71
C PHE A 472 20.19 -9.30 0.98
N GLU A 473 21.19 -10.08 1.41
CA GLU A 473 22.57 -9.62 1.64
C GLU A 473 23.23 -9.06 0.36
N VAL A 474 23.01 -9.72 -0.79
CA VAL A 474 23.60 -9.27 -2.04
C VAL A 474 22.75 -8.26 -2.81
N GLU A 475 21.50 -8.03 -2.41
CA GLU A 475 20.58 -7.11 -3.08
C GLU A 475 21.16 -5.69 -3.18
N GLY A 476 21.87 -5.24 -2.15
CA GLY A 476 22.54 -3.94 -2.10
C GLY A 476 23.72 -3.79 -3.04
N SER A 477 24.41 -4.87 -3.34
CA SER A 477 25.66 -4.88 -4.13
C SER A 477 25.52 -5.51 -5.52
N ASN A 478 24.66 -6.52 -5.66
CA ASN A 478 24.43 -7.24 -6.92
C ASN A 478 22.96 -7.64 -7.09
N TYR A 479 22.12 -6.68 -7.41
CA TYR A 479 20.66 -6.86 -7.56
C TYR A 479 20.28 -7.95 -8.56
N THR A 480 21.05 -8.09 -9.66
CA THR A 480 20.78 -9.15 -10.66
C THR A 480 20.96 -10.55 -10.06
N HIS A 481 21.98 -10.74 -9.22
CA HIS A 481 22.20 -12.01 -8.54
C HIS A 481 21.12 -12.27 -7.48
N ALA A 482 20.73 -11.24 -6.72
CA ALA A 482 19.62 -11.35 -5.77
C ALA A 482 18.32 -11.83 -6.43
N LEU A 483 17.97 -11.29 -7.61
CA LEU A 483 16.77 -11.71 -8.36
C LEU A 483 16.84 -13.17 -8.80
N LEU A 484 18.02 -13.74 -9.08
CA LEU A 484 18.17 -15.17 -9.38
C LEU A 484 17.91 -16.03 -8.14
N LEU A 485 18.44 -15.64 -6.98
CA LEU A 485 18.18 -16.35 -5.72
C LEU A 485 16.71 -16.30 -5.33
N TYR A 486 16.05 -15.15 -5.44
CA TYR A 486 14.60 -15.02 -5.22
C TYR A 486 13.78 -15.86 -6.21
N LYS A 487 14.24 -16.02 -7.44
CA LYS A 487 13.61 -16.91 -8.41
C LYS A 487 13.72 -18.36 -7.97
N ASP A 488 14.92 -18.82 -7.59
CA ASP A 488 15.16 -20.19 -7.15
C ASP A 488 14.30 -20.53 -5.91
N ALA A 489 14.15 -19.58 -4.98
CA ALA A 489 13.25 -19.71 -3.83
C ALA A 489 11.77 -19.86 -4.25
N GLN A 490 11.28 -19.07 -5.22
CA GLN A 490 9.93 -19.21 -5.73
C GLN A 490 9.70 -20.54 -6.45
N GLU A 491 10.67 -21.00 -7.23
CA GLU A 491 10.63 -22.33 -7.89
C GLU A 491 10.56 -23.45 -6.85
N LYS A 492 11.27 -23.34 -5.72
CA LYS A 492 11.21 -24.31 -4.61
C LYS A 492 9.81 -24.36 -3.99
N LEU A 493 9.21 -23.22 -3.65
CA LEU A 493 7.84 -23.16 -3.11
C LEU A 493 6.82 -23.80 -4.08
N PHE A 494 6.97 -23.54 -5.38
CA PHE A 494 6.13 -24.11 -6.42
C PHE A 494 6.32 -25.64 -6.52
N ASN A 495 7.54 -26.13 -6.61
CA ASN A 495 7.84 -27.56 -6.76
C ASN A 495 7.36 -28.37 -5.56
N GLU A 496 7.41 -27.81 -4.37
CA GLU A 496 6.94 -28.43 -3.14
C GLU A 496 5.46 -28.20 -2.85
N ALA A 497 4.78 -27.40 -3.69
CA ALA A 497 3.36 -27.08 -3.55
C ALA A 497 3.02 -26.48 -2.17
N ILE A 498 3.85 -25.58 -1.65
CA ILE A 498 3.67 -24.97 -0.33
C ILE A 498 2.50 -24.00 -0.32
N ALA A 499 2.40 -23.20 -1.37
CA ALA A 499 1.35 -22.21 -1.55
C ALA A 499 1.11 -21.94 -3.04
N VAL A 500 -0.01 -21.29 -3.35
CA VAL A 500 -0.31 -20.80 -4.70
C VAL A 500 -0.89 -19.40 -4.63
N ASN A 501 -0.38 -18.50 -5.48
CA ASN A 501 -1.03 -17.22 -5.75
C ASN A 501 -2.28 -17.48 -6.59
N LEU A 502 -3.44 -17.16 -6.05
CA LEU A 502 -4.72 -17.32 -6.73
C LEU A 502 -4.89 -16.24 -7.80
N TRP A 503 -4.66 -14.99 -7.44
CA TRP A 503 -4.73 -13.83 -8.34
C TRP A 503 -4.05 -12.61 -7.74
N ASP A 504 -3.66 -11.69 -8.63
CA ASP A 504 -3.26 -10.33 -8.31
C ASP A 504 -4.44 -9.40 -8.58
N GLU A 505 -4.83 -8.57 -7.62
CA GLU A 505 -6.02 -7.73 -7.73
C GLU A 505 -5.82 -6.59 -8.73
N ILE A 506 -6.83 -6.34 -9.57
CA ILE A 506 -7.03 -5.08 -10.28
C ILE A 506 -8.07 -4.29 -9.50
N LYS A 507 -7.67 -3.18 -8.88
CA LYS A 507 -8.55 -2.33 -8.10
C LYS A 507 -9.26 -1.31 -8.98
N PRO A 508 -10.58 -1.39 -9.16
CA PRO A 508 -11.32 -0.38 -9.89
C PRO A 508 -11.65 0.80 -8.97
N PHE A 509 -11.22 2.01 -9.34
CA PHE A 509 -11.69 3.26 -8.76
C PHE A 509 -12.73 3.86 -9.70
N ILE A 510 -13.95 4.03 -9.23
CA ILE A 510 -15.03 4.60 -10.02
C ILE A 510 -15.17 6.08 -9.67
N TYR A 511 -15.18 6.96 -10.68
CA TYR A 511 -15.19 8.38 -10.42
C TYR A 511 -16.10 9.17 -11.36
N SER A 512 -16.56 10.32 -10.87
CA SER A 512 -17.47 11.20 -11.58
C SER A 512 -16.78 11.88 -12.76
N GLY A 513 -17.54 12.22 -13.80
CA GLY A 513 -17.04 12.98 -14.95
C GLY A 513 -16.51 14.38 -14.62
N ARG A 514 -16.79 14.87 -13.39
CA ARG A 514 -16.33 16.16 -12.86
C ARG A 514 -14.83 16.21 -12.59
N ILE A 515 -14.20 15.07 -12.41
CA ILE A 515 -12.75 14.97 -12.13
C ILE A 515 -12.04 14.18 -13.22
N GLU A 516 -10.71 14.31 -13.24
CA GLU A 516 -9.82 13.52 -14.07
C GLU A 516 -8.69 12.97 -13.18
N ILE A 517 -8.56 11.64 -13.15
CA ILE A 517 -7.51 10.94 -12.41
C ILE A 517 -6.49 10.45 -13.44
N PRO A 518 -5.33 11.09 -13.59
CA PRO A 518 -4.27 10.63 -14.48
C PRO A 518 -3.50 9.47 -13.86
N GLU A 519 -2.71 8.77 -14.67
CA GLU A 519 -1.95 7.59 -14.25
C GLU A 519 -0.97 7.91 -13.10
N GLU A 520 -0.35 9.09 -13.13
CA GLU A 520 0.59 9.56 -12.10
C GLU A 520 -0.06 9.78 -10.71
N ALA A 521 -1.39 9.86 -10.66
CA ALA A 521 -2.11 9.97 -9.40
C ALA A 521 -2.19 8.66 -8.63
N MET A 522 -1.85 7.53 -9.26
CA MET A 522 -2.00 6.20 -8.70
C MET A 522 -0.66 5.47 -8.69
N ASN A 523 -0.39 4.77 -7.59
CA ASN A 523 0.81 3.94 -7.45
C ASN A 523 0.43 2.59 -6.81
N PRO A 524 0.72 1.45 -7.48
CA PRO A 524 0.43 0.11 -6.96
C PRO A 524 0.99 -0.18 -5.56
N LEU A 525 2.10 0.44 -5.19
CA LEU A 525 2.71 0.30 -3.85
C LEU A 525 1.86 0.99 -2.77
N TYR A 526 1.07 2.01 -3.14
CA TYR A 526 0.19 2.77 -2.24
C TYR A 526 -1.27 2.55 -2.63
N MET A 527 -1.76 1.34 -2.50
CA MET A 527 -2.98 0.80 -3.12
C MET A 527 -4.23 1.69 -3.01
N TYR A 528 -4.46 2.33 -1.88
CA TYR A 528 -5.64 3.17 -1.65
C TYR A 528 -5.38 4.67 -1.75
N VAL A 529 -4.13 5.07 -1.94
CA VAL A 529 -3.73 6.46 -2.00
C VAL A 529 -3.94 7.01 -3.39
N ILE A 530 -4.78 8.02 -3.52
CA ILE A 530 -4.90 8.85 -4.72
C ILE A 530 -4.08 10.10 -4.48
N SER A 531 -3.03 10.29 -5.24
CA SER A 531 -2.19 11.50 -5.20
C SER A 531 -2.93 12.70 -5.78
N PHE A 532 -3.80 13.32 -4.97
CA PHE A 532 -4.73 14.37 -5.40
C PHE A 532 -4.05 15.62 -5.97
N GLN A 533 -2.78 15.83 -5.73
CA GLN A 533 -2.01 16.90 -6.39
C GLN A 533 -1.96 16.73 -7.92
N TYR A 534 -2.16 15.52 -8.44
CA TYR A 534 -2.25 15.26 -9.90
C TYR A 534 -3.68 15.27 -10.43
N VAL A 535 -4.70 15.09 -9.57
CA VAL A 535 -6.11 15.06 -9.95
C VAL A 535 -6.56 16.45 -10.41
N LYS A 536 -7.32 16.53 -11.52
CA LYS A 536 -7.89 17.78 -12.01
C LYS A 536 -9.39 17.83 -11.74
N VAL A 537 -9.84 18.92 -11.16
CA VAL A 537 -11.26 19.22 -11.00
C VAL A 537 -11.71 20.08 -12.16
N LYS A 538 -12.65 19.59 -12.97
CA LYS A 538 -13.25 20.35 -14.08
C LYS A 538 -14.23 21.37 -13.51
N THR A 539 -14.01 22.62 -13.85
CA THR A 539 -14.89 23.77 -13.48
C THR A 539 -16.02 23.95 -14.48
#